data_a38a2264e57dd445da4f7cb2dd90cb19
#
_entry.id   a38a2264e57dd445da4f7cb2dd90cb19
#
_cell.length_a   1.000
_cell.length_b   1.000
_cell.length_c   1.000
_cell.angle_alpha   90.00
_cell.angle_beta   90.00
_cell.angle_gamma   90.00
#
_symmetry.space_group_name_H-M   'P 1'
#
loop_
_entity.id
_entity.type
_entity.pdbx_description
1 polymer ?
#
loop_
_entity_poly.entity_id
_entity_poly.type
_entity_poly.pdbx_seq_one_letter_code
_entity_poly.pdbx_strand_id
1 'polypeptide(L)'
;MHANVLWFCVPDAEIALAARSFAGKIRWKGKVALHSSGALTSDELAILRERGAVVASVHPMMTFVRGSRPSLAGVPFAVEGDTAAIRVARRMVKDLGGSAYSIRKKDKAAYHAWGTFASPLLTALLATTEQVAAAAGVSRKAARARMTPILLQTLANYAEVGAASGFSGPIIRGDVDTVNRHLRVLRGVPAAREVYVALARAALQYLPAKNKNALKRVLDSHPS
;
A
#
# COMPACT_ATOMS: atom_id res chain seq x y z
N MET A 1 12.90 -32.05 12.46
CA MET A 1 11.76 -31.11 12.22
C MET A 1 10.76 -31.82 11.30
N HIS A 2 9.54 -32.07 11.80
CA HIS A 2 8.51 -32.85 11.07
C HIS A 2 7.54 -31.96 10.26
N ALA A 3 7.70 -30.65 10.28
CA ALA A 3 6.84 -29.73 9.54
C ALA A 3 6.95 -29.97 8.01
N ASN A 4 5.79 -30.00 7.32
CA ASN A 4 5.72 -30.09 5.87
C ASN A 4 5.73 -28.72 5.18
N VAL A 5 5.44 -27.66 5.93
CA VAL A 5 5.44 -26.28 5.45
C VAL A 5 6.33 -25.43 6.37
N LEU A 6 7.23 -24.66 5.79
CA LEU A 6 7.98 -23.61 6.47
C LEU A 6 7.59 -22.27 5.86
N TRP A 7 7.11 -21.34 6.70
CA TRP A 7 6.74 -19.99 6.29
C TRP A 7 7.71 -18.98 6.91
N PHE A 8 8.52 -18.35 6.06
CA PHE A 8 9.52 -17.35 6.47
C PHE A 8 8.83 -15.99 6.64
N CYS A 9 8.48 -15.65 7.88
CA CYS A 9 7.90 -14.37 8.28
C CYS A 9 8.99 -13.48 8.89
N VAL A 10 10.00 -13.15 8.09
CA VAL A 10 11.17 -12.35 8.46
C VAL A 10 11.23 -11.10 7.57
N PRO A 11 12.01 -10.05 7.94
CA PRO A 11 12.24 -8.91 7.05
C PRO A 11 12.76 -9.33 5.67
N ASP A 12 12.44 -8.57 4.63
CA ASP A 12 12.77 -8.90 3.25
C ASP A 12 14.26 -9.23 3.05
N ALA A 13 15.15 -8.43 3.65
CA ALA A 13 16.59 -8.65 3.61
C ALA A 13 17.07 -9.98 4.24
N GLU A 14 16.27 -10.56 5.10
CA GLU A 14 16.60 -11.78 5.83
C GLU A 14 16.05 -13.05 5.14
N ILE A 15 15.15 -12.94 4.17
CA ILE A 15 14.47 -14.10 3.56
C ILE A 15 15.49 -15.05 2.93
N ALA A 16 16.34 -14.56 2.04
CA ALA A 16 17.34 -15.39 1.37
C ALA A 16 18.40 -15.94 2.36
N LEU A 17 18.77 -15.16 3.37
CA LEU A 17 19.70 -15.60 4.42
C LEU A 17 19.10 -16.74 5.24
N ALA A 18 17.85 -16.59 5.67
CA ALA A 18 17.11 -17.63 6.39
C ALA A 18 16.98 -18.89 5.52
N ALA A 19 16.60 -18.76 4.25
CA ALA A 19 16.53 -19.90 3.34
C ALA A 19 17.86 -20.66 3.25
N ARG A 20 18.96 -19.96 3.05
CA ARG A 20 20.32 -20.56 3.04
C ARG A 20 20.65 -21.28 4.34
N SER A 21 20.33 -20.67 5.48
CA SER A 21 20.63 -21.28 6.81
C SER A 21 19.88 -22.59 7.06
N PHE A 22 18.69 -22.75 6.46
CA PHE A 22 17.89 -23.97 6.55
C PHE A 22 18.16 -24.99 5.43
N ALA A 23 18.81 -24.59 4.34
CA ALA A 23 18.98 -25.42 3.16
C ALA A 23 19.66 -26.78 3.43
N GLY A 24 20.68 -26.81 4.30
CA GLY A 24 21.38 -28.04 4.68
C GLY A 24 20.85 -28.75 5.91
N LYS A 25 19.91 -28.13 6.67
CA LYS A 25 19.44 -28.65 7.96
C LYS A 25 18.20 -29.52 7.85
N ILE A 26 17.52 -29.50 6.71
CA ILE A 26 16.23 -30.16 6.51
C ILE A 26 16.24 -30.87 5.16
N ARG A 27 15.62 -32.04 5.10
CA ARG A 27 15.29 -32.67 3.80
C ARG A 27 14.11 -31.94 3.18
N TRP A 28 14.34 -31.23 2.07
CA TRP A 28 13.35 -30.38 1.42
C TRP A 28 12.44 -31.09 0.42
N LYS A 29 12.80 -32.28 -0.05
CA LYS A 29 12.00 -33.05 -0.98
C LYS A 29 10.59 -33.27 -0.42
N GLY A 30 9.57 -32.81 -1.14
CA GLY A 30 8.15 -32.90 -0.74
C GLY A 30 7.69 -31.86 0.28
N LYS A 31 8.53 -30.88 0.62
CA LYS A 31 8.17 -29.79 1.54
C LYS A 31 7.80 -28.53 0.77
N VAL A 32 7.09 -27.65 1.46
CA VAL A 32 6.69 -26.32 0.97
C VAL A 32 7.43 -25.25 1.73
N ALA A 33 8.01 -24.29 1.02
CA ALA A 33 8.60 -23.11 1.64
C ALA A 33 7.89 -21.85 1.13
N LEU A 34 7.45 -21.02 2.05
CA LEU A 34 6.71 -19.78 1.78
C LEU A 34 7.43 -18.58 2.39
N HIS A 35 7.24 -17.38 1.82
CA HIS A 35 7.59 -16.12 2.46
C HIS A 35 6.49 -15.07 2.26
N SER A 36 6.51 -14.00 3.08
CA SER A 36 5.46 -12.98 3.08
C SER A 36 5.85 -11.65 2.44
N SER A 37 6.99 -11.54 1.74
CA SER A 37 7.36 -10.29 1.07
C SER A 37 6.34 -9.88 0.00
N GLY A 38 5.97 -8.61 0.00
CA GLY A 38 5.15 -8.01 -1.06
C GLY A 38 5.97 -7.64 -2.30
N ALA A 39 7.25 -7.28 -2.12
CA ALA A 39 8.13 -6.81 -3.17
C ALA A 39 8.94 -7.94 -3.81
N LEU A 40 9.50 -8.86 -3.00
CA LEU A 40 10.39 -9.93 -3.44
C LEU A 40 9.60 -11.11 -3.97
N THR A 41 10.17 -11.79 -4.98
CA THR A 41 9.54 -12.96 -5.60
C THR A 41 9.87 -14.24 -4.85
N SER A 42 9.15 -15.32 -5.15
CA SER A 42 9.43 -16.66 -4.64
C SER A 42 10.85 -17.17 -4.96
N ASP A 43 11.59 -16.48 -5.84
CA ASP A 43 12.98 -16.82 -6.18
C ASP A 43 13.96 -16.56 -5.03
N GLU A 44 13.59 -15.77 -4.01
CA GLU A 44 14.36 -15.66 -2.77
C GLU A 44 14.53 -17.02 -2.07
N LEU A 45 13.66 -17.97 -2.37
CA LEU A 45 13.70 -19.34 -1.87
C LEU A 45 14.30 -20.33 -2.89
N ALA A 46 14.98 -19.86 -3.96
CA ALA A 46 15.54 -20.72 -5.02
C ALA A 46 16.42 -21.84 -4.48
N ILE A 47 17.28 -21.55 -3.49
CA ILE A 47 18.16 -22.55 -2.85
C ILE A 47 17.37 -23.73 -2.26
N LEU A 48 16.15 -23.52 -1.80
CA LEU A 48 15.29 -24.57 -1.25
C LEU A 48 14.59 -25.33 -2.36
N ARG A 49 14.23 -24.64 -3.47
CA ARG A 49 13.67 -25.27 -4.69
C ARG A 49 14.67 -26.24 -5.30
N GLU A 50 15.93 -25.86 -5.40
CA GLU A 50 17.03 -26.72 -5.88
C GLU A 50 17.21 -27.99 -5.02
N ARG A 51 16.78 -27.94 -3.77
CA ARG A 51 16.80 -29.09 -2.83
C ARG A 51 15.47 -29.86 -2.80
N GLY A 52 14.58 -29.59 -3.73
CA GLY A 52 13.33 -30.33 -3.92
C GLY A 52 12.12 -29.80 -3.16
N ALA A 53 12.18 -28.59 -2.58
CA ALA A 53 11.01 -27.92 -2.08
C ALA A 53 10.18 -27.33 -3.24
N VAL A 54 8.88 -27.13 -3.01
CA VAL A 54 8.07 -26.20 -3.82
C VAL A 54 7.94 -24.89 -3.05
N VAL A 55 8.06 -23.75 -3.76
CA VAL A 55 8.17 -22.44 -3.12
C VAL A 55 7.13 -21.45 -3.62
N ALA A 56 6.68 -20.54 -2.74
CA ALA A 56 5.80 -19.45 -3.12
C ALA A 56 6.01 -18.21 -2.24
N SER A 57 5.68 -17.06 -2.80
CA SER A 57 5.42 -15.84 -2.04
C SER A 57 3.93 -15.74 -1.74
N VAL A 58 3.57 -15.33 -0.52
CA VAL A 58 2.20 -15.26 -0.01
C VAL A 58 2.07 -13.98 0.82
N HIS A 59 1.68 -12.89 0.19
CA HIS A 59 1.67 -11.56 0.80
C HIS A 59 0.27 -11.08 1.14
N PRO A 60 -0.06 -10.83 2.43
CA PRO A 60 -1.31 -10.20 2.82
C PRO A 60 -1.33 -8.72 2.42
N MET A 61 -2.41 -8.27 1.74
CA MET A 61 -2.64 -6.86 1.47
C MET A 61 -3.19 -6.18 2.74
N MET A 62 -2.33 -6.04 3.74
CA MET A 62 -2.67 -5.53 5.06
C MET A 62 -1.50 -4.78 5.66
N THR A 63 -1.80 -3.82 6.54
CA THR A 63 -0.77 -3.11 7.31
C THR A 63 -0.60 -3.74 8.68
N PHE A 64 0.67 -3.88 9.11
CA PHE A 64 1.03 -4.40 10.42
C PHE A 64 1.88 -3.35 11.13
N VAL A 65 1.43 -2.89 12.28
CA VAL A 65 2.22 -2.02 13.16
C VAL A 65 2.69 -2.78 14.37
N ARG A 66 3.83 -2.36 14.93
CA ARG A 66 4.43 -3.03 16.09
C ARG A 66 3.41 -3.14 17.23
N GLY A 67 3.23 -4.35 17.75
CA GLY A 67 2.29 -4.63 18.84
C GLY A 67 0.83 -4.83 18.42
N SER A 68 0.47 -4.60 17.15
CA SER A 68 -0.88 -4.92 16.66
C SER A 68 -1.02 -6.40 16.30
N ARG A 69 -2.24 -6.91 16.41
CA ARG A 69 -2.62 -8.25 15.97
C ARG A 69 -3.92 -8.14 15.17
N PRO A 70 -3.87 -7.56 13.95
CA PRO A 70 -5.06 -7.41 13.14
C PRO A 70 -5.61 -8.78 12.74
N SER A 71 -6.94 -8.88 12.64
CA SER A 71 -7.59 -10.05 12.04
C SER A 71 -7.19 -10.17 10.57
N LEU A 72 -6.95 -11.39 10.12
CA LEU A 72 -6.72 -11.70 8.72
C LEU A 72 -8.01 -12.11 7.99
N ALA A 73 -9.14 -12.18 8.68
CA ALA A 73 -10.43 -12.46 8.09
C ALA A 73 -10.78 -11.38 7.04
N GLY A 74 -11.13 -11.82 5.85
CA GLY A 74 -11.43 -10.95 4.71
C GLY A 74 -10.20 -10.32 4.02
N VAL A 75 -8.99 -10.51 4.54
CA VAL A 75 -7.77 -9.95 3.94
C VAL A 75 -7.45 -10.68 2.62
N PRO A 76 -7.23 -9.96 1.51
CA PRO A 76 -6.76 -10.54 0.27
C PRO A 76 -5.25 -10.80 0.33
N PHE A 77 -4.83 -11.98 -0.16
CA PHE A 77 -3.42 -12.38 -0.25
C PHE A 77 -3.01 -12.55 -1.70
N ALA A 78 -1.97 -11.85 -2.11
CA ALA A 78 -1.33 -12.07 -3.40
C ALA A 78 -0.38 -13.27 -3.31
N VAL A 79 -0.52 -14.22 -4.24
CA VAL A 79 0.31 -15.43 -4.29
C VAL A 79 0.98 -15.59 -5.65
N GLU A 80 2.26 -16.00 -5.64
CA GLU A 80 2.99 -16.42 -6.85
C GLU A 80 4.04 -17.47 -6.48
N GLY A 81 4.48 -18.28 -7.44
CA GLY A 81 5.47 -19.33 -7.25
C GLY A 81 5.07 -20.63 -7.91
N ASP A 82 5.54 -21.75 -7.37
CA ASP A 82 5.27 -23.08 -7.88
C ASP A 82 3.81 -23.47 -7.63
N THR A 83 3.14 -24.07 -8.63
CA THR A 83 1.71 -24.42 -8.57
C THR A 83 1.34 -25.24 -7.34
N ALA A 84 2.19 -26.19 -6.95
CA ALA A 84 1.96 -27.02 -5.77
C ALA A 84 2.04 -26.18 -4.46
N ALA A 85 2.98 -25.25 -4.37
CA ALA A 85 3.10 -24.35 -3.22
C ALA A 85 1.90 -23.38 -3.14
N ILE A 86 1.47 -22.81 -4.28
CA ILE A 86 0.29 -21.94 -4.36
C ILE A 86 -0.97 -22.68 -3.88
N ARG A 87 -1.13 -23.95 -4.24
CA ARG A 87 -2.29 -24.76 -3.78
C ARG A 87 -2.31 -24.89 -2.24
N VAL A 88 -1.17 -25.14 -1.63
CA VAL A 88 -1.03 -25.20 -0.17
C VAL A 88 -1.28 -23.82 0.46
N ALA A 89 -0.67 -22.79 -0.09
CA ALA A 89 -0.84 -21.40 0.38
C ALA A 89 -2.32 -20.97 0.35
N ARG A 90 -3.05 -21.26 -0.73
CA ARG A 90 -4.50 -20.95 -0.83
C ARG A 90 -5.33 -21.61 0.28
N ARG A 91 -5.02 -22.87 0.63
CA ARG A 91 -5.68 -23.56 1.74
C ARG A 91 -5.40 -22.87 3.06
N MET A 92 -4.10 -22.59 3.35
CA MET A 92 -3.71 -21.92 4.59
C MET A 92 -4.33 -20.52 4.70
N VAL A 93 -4.36 -19.73 3.62
CA VAL A 93 -5.01 -18.43 3.59
C VAL A 93 -6.52 -18.52 3.87
N LYS A 94 -7.19 -19.53 3.32
CA LYS A 94 -8.61 -19.81 3.60
C LYS A 94 -8.82 -20.15 5.08
N ASP A 95 -7.95 -20.97 5.66
CA ASP A 95 -8.01 -21.34 7.09
C ASP A 95 -7.80 -20.11 8.01
N LEU A 96 -7.07 -19.09 7.55
CA LEU A 96 -6.92 -17.80 8.22
C LEU A 96 -8.12 -16.85 7.99
N GLY A 97 -9.13 -17.27 7.23
CA GLY A 97 -10.31 -16.46 6.88
C GLY A 97 -10.04 -15.45 5.75
N GLY A 98 -8.87 -15.49 5.11
CA GLY A 98 -8.51 -14.62 4.00
C GLY A 98 -8.92 -15.18 2.63
N SER A 99 -8.62 -14.41 1.58
CA SER A 99 -8.81 -14.82 0.19
C SER A 99 -7.50 -14.71 -0.60
N ALA A 100 -7.16 -15.73 -1.41
CA ALA A 100 -5.91 -15.73 -2.18
C ALA A 100 -6.16 -15.56 -3.67
N TYR A 101 -5.43 -14.64 -4.31
CA TYR A 101 -5.40 -14.43 -5.75
C TYR A 101 -3.98 -14.50 -6.30
N SER A 102 -3.85 -14.95 -7.54
CA SER A 102 -2.54 -15.07 -8.19
C SER A 102 -2.11 -13.76 -8.81
N ILE A 103 -0.81 -13.44 -8.69
CA ILE A 103 -0.14 -12.38 -9.44
C ILE A 103 1.04 -12.97 -10.21
N ARG A 104 1.48 -12.29 -11.27
CA ARG A 104 2.69 -12.70 -11.99
C ARG A 104 3.91 -12.17 -11.25
N LYS A 105 5.01 -12.94 -11.25
CA LYS A 105 6.30 -12.51 -10.66
C LYS A 105 6.73 -11.12 -11.11
N LYS A 106 6.65 -10.84 -12.40
CA LYS A 106 7.05 -9.55 -12.99
C LYS A 106 6.23 -8.36 -12.49
N ASP A 107 5.04 -8.59 -11.96
CA ASP A 107 4.14 -7.53 -11.50
C ASP A 107 4.28 -7.24 -10.00
N LYS A 108 5.13 -7.98 -9.26
CA LYS A 108 5.26 -7.82 -7.80
C LYS A 108 5.68 -6.41 -7.37
N ALA A 109 6.60 -5.78 -8.09
CA ALA A 109 7.03 -4.42 -7.77
C ALA A 109 5.87 -3.41 -7.91
N ALA A 110 5.09 -3.48 -8.99
CA ALA A 110 3.92 -2.63 -9.19
C ALA A 110 2.82 -2.94 -8.15
N TYR A 111 2.59 -4.21 -7.87
CA TYR A 111 1.69 -4.64 -6.81
C TYR A 111 2.07 -4.07 -5.44
N HIS A 112 3.35 -4.16 -5.06
CA HIS A 112 3.83 -3.63 -3.79
C HIS A 112 3.75 -2.09 -3.73
N ALA A 113 4.06 -1.40 -4.85
CA ALA A 113 3.86 0.03 -4.97
C ALA A 113 2.39 0.43 -4.75
N TRP A 114 1.42 -0.32 -5.30
CA TRP A 114 0.00 -0.11 -5.02
C TRP A 114 -0.32 -0.20 -3.52
N GLY A 115 0.16 -1.25 -2.82
CA GLY A 115 0.01 -1.35 -1.36
C GLY A 115 0.67 -0.20 -0.61
N THR A 116 1.83 0.28 -1.10
CA THR A 116 2.54 1.43 -0.53
C THR A 116 1.70 2.71 -0.64
N PHE A 117 1.04 2.95 -1.76
CA PHE A 117 0.10 4.07 -1.90
C PHE A 117 -1.09 3.95 -0.94
N ALA A 118 -1.63 2.74 -0.79
CA ALA A 118 -2.84 2.50 0.02
C ALA A 118 -2.60 2.61 1.54
N SER A 119 -1.38 2.46 2.03
CA SER A 119 -1.10 2.48 3.47
C SER A 119 0.04 3.44 3.87
N PRO A 120 1.33 3.17 3.70
CA PRO A 120 2.36 4.06 4.24
C PRO A 120 2.35 5.47 3.62
N LEU A 121 2.09 5.62 2.32
CA LEU A 121 1.98 6.95 1.69
C LEU A 121 0.70 7.67 2.11
N LEU A 122 -0.40 6.96 2.32
CA LEU A 122 -1.59 7.55 2.91
C LEU A 122 -1.31 8.05 4.33
N THR A 123 -0.57 7.30 5.14
CA THR A 123 -0.14 7.75 6.48
C THR A 123 0.73 9.00 6.41
N ALA A 124 1.64 9.08 5.44
CA ALA A 124 2.46 10.28 5.21
C ALA A 124 1.58 11.49 4.81
N LEU A 125 0.57 11.29 3.95
CA LEU A 125 -0.41 12.32 3.61
C LEU A 125 -1.18 12.80 4.84
N LEU A 126 -1.61 11.91 5.73
CA LEU A 126 -2.30 12.26 6.97
C LEU A 126 -1.39 13.07 7.90
N ALA A 127 -0.12 12.69 8.02
CA ALA A 127 0.88 13.46 8.78
C ALA A 127 1.09 14.86 8.19
N THR A 128 1.13 14.97 6.86
CA THR A 128 1.22 16.26 6.15
C THR A 128 -0.02 17.12 6.41
N THR A 129 -1.21 16.52 6.42
CA THR A 129 -2.47 17.19 6.74
C THR A 129 -2.46 17.75 8.18
N GLU A 130 -1.87 17.04 9.14
CA GLU A 130 -1.66 17.56 10.51
C GLU A 130 -0.78 18.81 10.53
N GLN A 131 0.25 18.91 9.66
CA GLN A 131 1.09 20.13 9.55
C GLN A 131 0.29 21.31 8.96
N VAL A 132 -0.55 21.05 7.97
CA VAL A 132 -1.43 22.11 7.41
C VAL A 132 -2.41 22.61 8.48
N ALA A 133 -2.97 21.72 9.29
CA ALA A 133 -3.84 22.09 10.41
C ALA A 133 -3.10 22.92 11.47
N ALA A 134 -1.82 22.60 11.75
CA ALA A 134 -0.98 23.38 12.66
C ALA A 134 -0.76 24.82 12.14
N ALA A 135 -0.59 25.03 10.84
CA ALA A 135 -0.52 26.36 10.23
C ALA A 135 -1.84 27.16 10.39
N ALA A 136 -2.95 26.49 10.61
CA ALA A 136 -4.25 27.09 10.95
C ALA A 136 -4.49 27.22 12.49
N GLY A 137 -3.44 27.03 13.31
CA GLY A 137 -3.53 27.15 14.77
C GLY A 137 -4.17 25.93 15.47
N VAL A 138 -4.32 24.80 14.77
CA VAL A 138 -4.94 23.58 15.33
C VAL A 138 -3.86 22.59 15.78
N SER A 139 -3.86 22.17 17.04
CA SER A 139 -2.92 21.16 17.53
C SER A 139 -3.08 19.84 16.79
N ARG A 140 -1.99 19.07 16.63
CA ARG A 140 -2.00 17.77 15.94
C ARG A 140 -3.03 16.80 16.51
N LYS A 141 -3.16 16.73 17.83
CA LYS A 141 -4.18 15.88 18.48
C LYS A 141 -5.60 16.30 18.11
N ALA A 142 -5.89 17.61 18.12
CA ALA A 142 -7.20 18.14 17.74
C ALA A 142 -7.45 17.98 16.22
N ALA A 143 -6.44 18.19 15.39
CA ALA A 143 -6.53 17.97 13.95
C ALA A 143 -6.93 16.53 13.64
N ARG A 144 -6.23 15.55 14.23
CA ARG A 144 -6.54 14.12 14.05
C ARG A 144 -7.98 13.79 14.44
N ALA A 145 -8.43 14.23 15.62
CA ALA A 145 -9.79 13.97 16.07
C ALA A 145 -10.84 14.60 15.13
N ARG A 146 -10.59 15.84 14.67
CA ARG A 146 -11.53 16.58 13.81
C ARG A 146 -11.58 16.09 12.37
N MET A 147 -10.45 15.59 11.83
CA MET A 147 -10.42 15.11 10.44
C MET A 147 -10.86 13.63 10.29
N THR A 148 -10.88 12.85 11.38
CA THR A 148 -11.27 11.44 11.31
C THR A 148 -12.65 11.22 10.65
N PRO A 149 -13.71 11.96 10.96
CA PRO A 149 -15.00 11.75 10.32
C PRO A 149 -14.98 11.96 8.80
N ILE A 150 -14.33 13.02 8.32
CA ILE A 150 -14.23 13.26 6.87
C ILE A 150 -13.37 12.22 6.15
N LEU A 151 -12.31 11.70 6.79
CA LEU A 151 -11.50 10.63 6.22
C LEU A 151 -12.30 9.34 6.07
N LEU A 152 -13.02 8.94 7.11
CA LEU A 152 -13.87 7.74 7.06
C LEU A 152 -14.95 7.88 5.99
N GLN A 153 -15.61 9.05 5.90
CA GLN A 153 -16.62 9.29 4.86
C GLN A 153 -16.01 9.28 3.46
N THR A 154 -14.81 9.84 3.27
CA THR A 154 -14.09 9.82 1.98
C THR A 154 -13.80 8.38 1.54
N LEU A 155 -13.33 7.53 2.47
CA LEU A 155 -13.07 6.12 2.19
C LEU A 155 -14.36 5.34 1.89
N ALA A 156 -15.44 5.61 2.64
CA ALA A 156 -16.75 5.00 2.37
C ALA A 156 -17.28 5.38 0.99
N ASN A 157 -17.27 6.67 0.63
CA ASN A 157 -17.68 7.14 -0.70
C ASN A 157 -16.83 6.49 -1.81
N TYR A 158 -15.50 6.44 -1.61
CA TYR A 158 -14.62 5.79 -2.59
C TYR A 158 -14.96 4.30 -2.77
N ALA A 159 -15.23 3.58 -1.69
CA ALA A 159 -15.57 2.16 -1.73
C ALA A 159 -16.94 1.91 -2.39
N GLU A 160 -17.91 2.80 -2.18
CA GLU A 160 -19.27 2.64 -2.68
C GLU A 160 -19.44 3.09 -4.14
N VAL A 161 -18.94 4.29 -4.48
CA VAL A 161 -19.22 4.91 -5.78
C VAL A 161 -17.98 5.14 -6.65
N GLY A 162 -16.79 4.75 -6.18
CA GLY A 162 -15.50 4.87 -6.87
C GLY A 162 -14.94 6.29 -6.89
N ALA A 163 -13.72 6.42 -7.43
CA ALA A 163 -12.95 7.66 -7.38
C ALA A 163 -13.64 8.85 -8.09
N ALA A 164 -14.21 8.62 -9.27
CA ALA A 164 -14.78 9.71 -10.07
C ALA A 164 -16.02 10.31 -9.42
N SER A 165 -16.93 9.49 -8.91
CA SER A 165 -18.19 9.93 -8.28
C SER A 165 -17.98 10.40 -6.82
N GLY A 166 -17.01 9.82 -6.12
CA GLY A 166 -16.65 10.22 -4.76
C GLY A 166 -15.77 11.48 -4.67
N PHE A 167 -15.29 12.00 -5.83
CA PHE A 167 -14.40 13.16 -5.86
C PHE A 167 -15.17 14.47 -5.66
N SER A 168 -14.74 15.30 -4.71
CA SER A 168 -15.38 16.56 -4.35
C SER A 168 -14.35 17.69 -4.14
N GLY A 169 -14.83 18.90 -3.88
CA GLY A 169 -13.97 20.03 -3.50
C GLY A 169 -13.64 21.00 -4.63
N PRO A 170 -12.68 21.93 -4.45
CA PRO A 170 -12.43 23.04 -5.36
C PRO A 170 -11.87 22.57 -6.71
N ILE A 171 -11.11 21.48 -6.75
CA ILE A 171 -10.51 20.99 -8.01
C ILE A 171 -11.58 20.49 -8.97
N ILE A 172 -12.53 19.66 -8.51
CA ILE A 172 -13.63 19.18 -9.39
C ILE A 172 -14.49 20.33 -9.89
N ARG A 173 -14.71 21.36 -9.05
CA ARG A 173 -15.49 22.54 -9.44
C ARG A 173 -14.73 23.49 -10.36
N GLY A 174 -13.41 23.31 -10.52
CA GLY A 174 -12.57 24.24 -11.31
C GLY A 174 -12.38 25.60 -10.63
N ASP A 175 -12.41 25.63 -9.30
CA ASP A 175 -12.33 26.85 -8.48
C ASP A 175 -10.87 27.30 -8.34
N VAL A 176 -10.43 28.05 -9.35
CA VAL A 176 -9.05 28.56 -9.49
C VAL A 176 -8.68 29.47 -8.33
N ASP A 177 -9.61 30.32 -7.87
CA ASP A 177 -9.33 31.29 -6.80
C ASP A 177 -9.07 30.62 -5.47
N THR A 178 -9.88 29.61 -5.15
CA THR A 178 -9.68 28.80 -3.93
C THR A 178 -8.35 28.05 -3.99
N VAL A 179 -8.01 27.43 -5.12
CA VAL A 179 -6.71 26.75 -5.30
C VAL A 179 -5.55 27.71 -5.12
N ASN A 180 -5.62 28.92 -5.70
CA ASN A 180 -4.60 29.95 -5.50
C ASN A 180 -4.45 30.40 -4.05
N ARG A 181 -5.57 30.52 -3.29
CA ARG A 181 -5.51 30.84 -1.86
C ARG A 181 -4.83 29.74 -1.08
N HIS A 182 -5.15 28.47 -1.37
CA HIS A 182 -4.48 27.33 -0.74
C HIS A 182 -2.97 27.36 -1.00
N LEU A 183 -2.54 27.52 -2.24
CA LEU A 183 -1.11 27.55 -2.60
C LEU A 183 -0.36 28.70 -1.95
N ARG A 184 -1.00 29.86 -1.72
CA ARG A 184 -0.41 31.00 -0.99
C ARG A 184 -0.17 30.66 0.47
N VAL A 185 -1.16 30.10 1.16
CA VAL A 185 -1.03 29.70 2.57
C VAL A 185 0.03 28.60 2.73
N LEU A 186 0.06 27.63 1.81
CA LEU A 186 0.99 26.51 1.84
C LEU A 186 2.47 26.92 1.58
N ARG A 187 2.75 28.17 1.20
CA ARG A 187 4.15 28.67 1.17
C ARG A 187 4.82 28.56 2.55
N GLY A 188 4.06 28.68 3.63
CA GLY A 188 4.55 28.48 5.00
C GLY A 188 4.77 27.01 5.39
N VAL A 189 4.37 26.05 4.54
CA VAL A 189 4.51 24.61 4.78
C VAL A 189 4.99 23.92 3.49
N PRO A 190 6.28 24.09 3.11
CA PRO A 190 6.78 23.71 1.78
C PRO A 190 6.45 22.26 1.37
N ALA A 191 6.73 21.29 2.23
CA ALA A 191 6.45 19.88 1.96
C ALA A 191 4.94 19.60 1.70
N ALA A 192 4.04 20.29 2.44
CA ALA A 192 2.60 20.16 2.19
C ALA A 192 2.19 20.76 0.84
N ARG A 193 2.87 21.85 0.43
CA ARG A 193 2.63 22.46 -0.87
C ARG A 193 3.00 21.54 -2.02
N GLU A 194 4.16 20.88 -1.94
CA GLU A 194 4.62 19.89 -2.93
C GLU A 194 3.60 18.73 -3.06
N VAL A 195 3.19 18.16 -1.94
CA VAL A 195 2.18 17.10 -1.89
C VAL A 195 0.86 17.59 -2.50
N TYR A 196 0.42 18.80 -2.15
CA TYR A 196 -0.82 19.38 -2.70
C TYR A 196 -0.75 19.50 -4.23
N VAL A 197 0.34 20.05 -4.77
CA VAL A 197 0.54 20.22 -6.21
C VAL A 197 0.57 18.87 -6.93
N ALA A 198 1.31 17.89 -6.38
CA ALA A 198 1.40 16.56 -6.97
C ALA A 198 0.03 15.86 -7.02
N LEU A 199 -0.73 15.89 -5.93
CA LEU A 199 -2.06 15.30 -5.87
C LEU A 199 -3.08 16.06 -6.73
N ALA A 200 -3.01 17.38 -6.80
CA ALA A 200 -3.87 18.18 -7.68
C ALA A 200 -3.61 17.85 -9.15
N ARG A 201 -2.35 17.72 -9.56
CA ARG A 201 -1.98 17.28 -10.93
C ARG A 201 -2.51 15.88 -11.24
N ALA A 202 -2.36 14.94 -10.30
CA ALA A 202 -2.93 13.59 -10.44
C ALA A 202 -4.46 13.64 -10.57
N ALA A 203 -5.13 14.48 -9.78
CA ALA A 203 -6.57 14.67 -9.88
C ALA A 203 -6.98 15.21 -11.25
N LEU A 204 -6.26 16.19 -11.81
CA LEU A 204 -6.55 16.73 -13.16
C LEU A 204 -6.35 15.67 -14.27
N GLN A 205 -5.47 14.69 -14.05
CA GLN A 205 -5.20 13.62 -14.99
C GLN A 205 -6.25 12.51 -14.92
N TYR A 206 -6.58 12.04 -13.73
CA TYR A 206 -7.34 10.80 -13.52
C TYR A 206 -8.80 11.02 -13.13
N LEU A 207 -9.19 12.24 -12.71
CA LEU A 207 -10.51 12.51 -12.14
C LEU A 207 -11.25 13.59 -12.95
N PRO A 208 -12.60 13.65 -12.85
CA PRO A 208 -13.36 14.71 -13.47
C PRO A 208 -13.02 16.07 -12.82
N ALA A 209 -12.81 17.10 -13.63
CA ALA A 209 -12.62 18.47 -13.16
C ALA A 209 -13.06 19.47 -14.25
N LYS A 210 -13.68 20.58 -13.81
CA LYS A 210 -13.94 21.73 -14.65
C LYS A 210 -12.71 22.61 -14.76
N ASN A 211 -12.62 23.47 -15.76
CA ASN A 211 -11.54 24.45 -15.94
C ASN A 211 -10.11 23.87 -15.87
N LYS A 212 -9.91 22.64 -16.33
CA LYS A 212 -8.63 21.92 -16.22
C LYS A 212 -7.42 22.75 -16.67
N ASN A 213 -7.54 23.46 -17.79
CA ASN A 213 -6.44 24.27 -18.33
C ASN A 213 -6.06 25.46 -17.42
N ALA A 214 -7.05 26.09 -16.81
CA ALA A 214 -6.80 27.20 -15.87
C ALA A 214 -6.15 26.68 -14.58
N LEU A 215 -6.68 25.60 -14.03
CA LEU A 215 -6.07 24.94 -12.85
C LEU A 215 -4.63 24.47 -13.14
N LYS A 216 -4.37 23.89 -14.32
CA LYS A 216 -3.03 23.47 -14.72
C LYS A 216 -2.05 24.64 -14.73
N ARG A 217 -2.41 25.77 -15.36
CA ARG A 217 -1.58 26.98 -15.36
C ARG A 217 -1.23 27.45 -13.94
N VAL A 218 -2.20 27.44 -13.02
CA VAL A 218 -1.97 27.81 -11.61
C VAL A 218 -1.01 26.85 -10.93
N LEU A 219 -1.15 25.54 -11.13
CA LEU A 219 -0.25 24.54 -10.54
C LEU A 219 1.17 24.62 -11.15
N ASP A 220 1.30 25.01 -12.41
CA ASP A 220 2.59 25.12 -13.12
C ASP A 220 3.31 26.44 -12.82
N SER A 221 2.59 27.53 -12.52
CA SER A 221 3.17 28.79 -12.04
C SER A 221 3.73 28.69 -10.61
N HIS A 222 3.52 27.55 -9.99
CA HIS A 222 4.02 27.26 -8.66
C HIS A 222 4.83 25.95 -8.70
N PRO A 223 6.02 25.89 -9.35
CA PRO A 223 6.85 24.70 -9.35
C PRO A 223 7.21 24.30 -7.92
N SER A 224 7.29 22.99 -7.72
CA SER A 224 7.74 22.34 -6.47
C SER A 224 9.18 22.69 -6.15
#